data_0169e5976cba47f8a75ee64d386ab0e5
#
_entry.id   0169e5976cba47f8a75ee64d386ab0e5
#
_cell.length_a   1.000
_cell.length_b   1.000
_cell.length_c   1.000
_cell.angle_alpha   90.00
_cell.angle_beta   90.00
_cell.angle_gamma   90.00
#
_symmetry.space_group_name_H-M   'P 1'
#
loop_
_entity.id
_entity.type
_entity.pdbx_description
1 polymer ?
#
loop_
_entity_poly.entity_id
_entity_poly.type
_entity_poly.pdbx_seq_one_letter_code
_entity_poly.pdbx_strand_id
1 'polypeptide(L)'
;CQNTCPANVEIPLYVDSVYHGEYQNAYSIIQRENPLPTICGRICTHICETMCNRRVKVDEPVSIRALKRYACDKIVEAGEEFPVPAVAPANGKRIAVVGSGPSGLSCAYYLCLNGYDVTVYESKKELGGALYYGIPAYRLPKELLARELDVYRKMGIKFVTEKALGKDFTIESLRADGFDAIFLGLGAQLGKIPPMGNSSVSGVMSALEFLREVAAKEAPDITG
;
A
#
# COMPACT_ATOMS: atom_id res chain seq x y z
N CYS A 1 -16.28 -15.81 -2.88
CA CYS A 1 -14.97 -15.18 -2.87
C CYS A 1 -15.06 -13.65 -2.73
N GLN A 2 -15.88 -12.98 -3.57
CA GLN A 2 -16.04 -11.52 -3.46
C GLN A 2 -16.54 -11.11 -2.06
N ASN A 3 -17.62 -11.68 -1.58
CA ASN A 3 -18.18 -11.37 -0.25
C ASN A 3 -17.25 -11.70 0.92
N THR A 4 -16.25 -12.55 0.70
CA THR A 4 -15.25 -12.90 1.73
C THR A 4 -14.02 -11.98 1.65
N CYS A 5 -13.84 -11.28 0.54
CA CYS A 5 -12.77 -10.33 0.38
C CYS A 5 -13.07 -9.08 1.24
N PRO A 6 -12.19 -8.67 2.16
CA PRO A 6 -12.42 -7.47 2.98
C PRO A 6 -12.59 -6.18 2.18
N ALA A 7 -11.98 -6.11 0.99
CA ALA A 7 -12.12 -5.00 0.05
C ALA A 7 -13.23 -5.22 -0.99
N ASN A 8 -13.98 -6.32 -0.92
CA ASN A 8 -15.04 -6.66 -1.85
C ASN A 8 -14.65 -6.67 -3.33
N VAL A 9 -13.39 -6.99 -3.65
CA VAL A 9 -12.87 -7.03 -5.02
C VAL A 9 -13.69 -7.98 -5.88
N GLU A 10 -14.03 -7.57 -7.10
CA GLU A 10 -14.76 -8.36 -8.10
C GLU A 10 -13.90 -9.51 -8.66
N ILE A 11 -13.64 -10.50 -7.78
CA ILE A 11 -12.72 -11.61 -8.06
C ILE A 11 -13.08 -12.40 -9.33
N PRO A 12 -14.37 -12.77 -9.59
CA PRO A 12 -14.71 -13.48 -10.81
C PRO A 12 -14.34 -12.71 -12.08
N LEU A 13 -14.54 -11.39 -12.09
CA LEU A 13 -14.27 -10.56 -13.27
C LEU A 13 -12.77 -10.48 -13.59
N TYR A 14 -11.91 -10.21 -12.60
CA TYR A 14 -10.50 -10.14 -12.90
C TYR A 14 -9.88 -11.52 -13.21
N VAL A 15 -10.41 -12.59 -12.62
CA VAL A 15 -9.98 -13.96 -12.94
C VAL A 15 -10.32 -14.29 -14.40
N ASP A 16 -11.49 -13.90 -14.87
CA ASP A 16 -11.91 -14.03 -16.26
C ASP A 16 -10.99 -13.23 -17.20
N SER A 17 -10.70 -11.98 -16.86
CA SER A 17 -9.73 -11.15 -17.61
C SER A 17 -8.34 -11.80 -17.68
N VAL A 18 -7.87 -12.40 -16.58
CA VAL A 18 -6.60 -13.14 -16.56
C VAL A 18 -6.64 -14.36 -17.50
N TYR A 19 -7.76 -15.08 -17.53
CA TYR A 19 -7.95 -16.23 -18.41
C TYR A 19 -7.86 -15.84 -19.89
N HIS A 20 -8.37 -14.66 -20.26
CA HIS A 20 -8.31 -14.12 -21.61
C HIS A 20 -7.01 -13.38 -21.96
N GLY A 21 -6.06 -13.27 -20.99
CA GLY A 21 -4.80 -12.54 -21.19
C GLY A 21 -4.93 -11.02 -21.10
N GLU A 22 -6.06 -10.50 -20.60
CA GLU A 22 -6.37 -9.08 -20.50
C GLU A 22 -5.84 -8.51 -19.16
N TYR A 23 -4.51 -8.48 -18.97
CA TYR A 23 -3.89 -8.16 -17.70
C TYR A 23 -4.12 -6.73 -17.24
N GLN A 24 -4.14 -5.76 -18.16
CA GLN A 24 -4.45 -4.36 -17.89
C GLN A 24 -5.89 -4.21 -17.37
N ASN A 25 -6.84 -4.92 -17.97
CA ASN A 25 -8.23 -4.95 -17.52
C ASN A 25 -8.36 -5.61 -16.15
N ALA A 26 -7.67 -6.75 -15.94
CA ALA A 26 -7.63 -7.42 -14.64
C ALA A 26 -7.11 -6.49 -13.53
N TYR A 27 -6.02 -5.74 -13.80
CA TYR A 27 -5.48 -4.75 -12.87
C TYR A 27 -6.51 -3.66 -12.55
N SER A 28 -7.14 -3.08 -13.58
CA SER A 28 -8.15 -2.02 -13.42
C SER A 28 -9.35 -2.48 -12.60
N ILE A 29 -9.83 -3.71 -12.81
CA ILE A 29 -10.93 -4.30 -12.02
C ILE A 29 -10.52 -4.41 -10.53
N ILE A 30 -9.32 -4.90 -10.26
CA ILE A 30 -8.82 -5.01 -8.88
C ILE A 30 -8.68 -3.62 -8.23
N GLN A 31 -8.19 -2.64 -8.99
CA GLN A 31 -7.88 -1.30 -8.51
C GLN A 31 -9.12 -0.52 -8.06
N ARG A 32 -10.31 -0.82 -8.58
CA ARG A 32 -11.58 -0.17 -8.15
C ARG A 32 -11.79 -0.25 -6.65
N GLU A 33 -11.55 -1.44 -6.07
CA GLU A 33 -11.81 -1.73 -4.66
C GLU A 33 -10.51 -1.91 -3.84
N ASN A 34 -9.38 -1.97 -4.50
CA ASN A 34 -8.08 -2.17 -3.86
C ASN A 34 -7.03 -1.33 -4.59
N PRO A 35 -6.69 -0.15 -4.06
CA PRO A 35 -5.81 0.80 -4.73
C PRO A 35 -4.34 0.37 -4.81
N LEU A 36 -3.99 -0.80 -4.26
CA LEU A 36 -2.63 -1.37 -4.22
C LEU A 36 -2.64 -2.83 -4.72
N PRO A 37 -3.02 -3.10 -6.00
CA PRO A 37 -3.19 -4.45 -6.54
C PRO A 37 -1.91 -5.30 -6.46
N THR A 38 -0.77 -4.75 -6.87
CA THR A 38 0.54 -5.43 -6.93
C THR A 38 1.00 -5.86 -5.54
N ILE A 39 0.82 -4.98 -4.56
CA ILE A 39 1.17 -5.23 -3.16
C ILE A 39 0.28 -6.32 -2.59
N CYS A 40 -1.04 -6.18 -2.74
CA CYS A 40 -1.98 -7.19 -2.25
C CYS A 40 -1.80 -8.54 -2.94
N GLY A 41 -1.36 -8.60 -4.18
CA GLY A 41 -0.99 -9.84 -4.86
C GLY A 41 0.12 -10.62 -4.14
N ARG A 42 0.95 -9.93 -3.33
CA ARG A 42 2.11 -10.52 -2.62
C ARG A 42 1.89 -10.77 -1.15
N ILE A 43 1.13 -9.91 -0.47
CA ILE A 43 1.05 -9.94 1.01
C ILE A 43 -0.34 -10.29 1.55
N CYS A 44 -1.39 -10.31 0.71
CA CYS A 44 -2.75 -10.65 1.13
C CYS A 44 -2.79 -12.06 1.75
N THR A 45 -3.57 -12.22 2.83
CA THR A 45 -3.80 -13.50 3.50
C THR A 45 -4.78 -14.43 2.76
N HIS A 46 -5.33 -13.96 1.64
CA HIS A 46 -6.21 -14.66 0.69
C HIS A 46 -7.34 -15.49 1.32
N ILE A 47 -7.98 -14.97 2.36
CA ILE A 47 -9.11 -15.61 3.04
C ILE A 47 -10.28 -15.96 2.08
N CYS A 48 -10.39 -15.29 0.94
CA CYS A 48 -11.34 -15.60 -0.12
C CYS A 48 -11.17 -17.03 -0.70
N GLU A 49 -9.96 -17.61 -0.64
CA GLU A 49 -9.68 -18.96 -1.11
C GLU A 49 -10.27 -20.02 -0.16
N THR A 50 -10.37 -19.72 1.15
CA THR A 50 -10.97 -20.64 2.12
C THR A 50 -12.47 -20.85 1.89
N MET A 51 -13.15 -19.83 1.37
CA MET A 51 -14.58 -19.82 1.05
C MET A 51 -14.86 -19.90 -0.46
N CYS A 52 -13.89 -20.41 -1.22
CA CYS A 52 -14.06 -20.60 -2.66
C CYS A 52 -15.12 -21.67 -2.96
N ASN A 53 -16.09 -21.34 -3.79
CA ASN A 53 -17.14 -22.30 -4.19
C ASN A 53 -16.57 -23.55 -4.84
N ARG A 54 -15.48 -23.44 -5.61
CA ARG A 54 -14.82 -24.60 -6.20
C ARG A 54 -14.28 -25.51 -5.10
N ARG A 55 -13.57 -24.96 -4.09
CA ARG A 55 -13.08 -25.73 -2.94
C ARG A 55 -14.19 -26.46 -2.21
N VAL A 56 -15.33 -25.79 -2.00
CA VAL A 56 -16.45 -26.34 -1.21
C VAL A 56 -17.22 -27.44 -1.97
N LYS A 57 -17.33 -27.29 -3.31
CA LYS A 57 -18.24 -28.11 -4.12
C LYS A 57 -17.54 -29.10 -5.07
N VAL A 58 -16.25 -28.93 -5.35
CA VAL A 58 -15.54 -29.71 -6.38
C VAL A 58 -14.26 -30.33 -5.82
N ASP A 59 -13.18 -29.54 -5.65
CA ASP A 59 -11.85 -30.04 -5.28
C ASP A 59 -11.01 -28.99 -4.55
N GLU A 60 -10.18 -28.23 -5.28
CA GLU A 60 -9.25 -27.24 -4.74
C GLU A 60 -9.72 -25.80 -5.04
N PRO A 61 -9.34 -24.83 -4.21
CA PRO A 61 -9.70 -23.44 -4.46
C PRO A 61 -9.01 -22.91 -5.72
N VAL A 62 -9.64 -21.91 -6.36
CA VAL A 62 -8.95 -21.10 -7.34
C VAL A 62 -7.82 -20.32 -6.64
N SER A 63 -6.62 -20.32 -7.19
CA SER A 63 -5.45 -19.60 -6.67
C SER A 63 -5.60 -18.08 -6.86
N ILE A 64 -6.59 -17.49 -6.18
CA ILE A 64 -7.08 -16.11 -6.38
C ILE A 64 -5.96 -15.07 -6.21
N ARG A 65 -5.17 -15.20 -5.13
CA ARG A 65 -4.05 -14.28 -4.88
C ARG A 65 -2.94 -14.46 -5.92
N ALA A 66 -2.62 -15.70 -6.31
CA ALA A 66 -1.60 -15.97 -7.30
C ALA A 66 -1.97 -15.39 -8.67
N LEU A 67 -3.24 -15.50 -9.09
CA LEU A 67 -3.75 -14.90 -10.33
C LEU A 67 -3.69 -13.38 -10.29
N LYS A 68 -4.02 -12.75 -9.14
CA LYS A 68 -3.84 -11.31 -8.95
C LYS A 68 -2.38 -10.89 -9.14
N ARG A 69 -1.45 -11.60 -8.50
CA ARG A 69 -0.02 -11.37 -8.65
C ARG A 69 0.42 -11.56 -10.10
N TYR A 70 0.00 -12.64 -10.73
CA TYR A 70 0.34 -12.99 -12.11
C TYR A 70 -0.06 -11.88 -13.09
N ALA A 71 -1.29 -11.34 -12.98
CA ALA A 71 -1.73 -10.24 -13.82
C ALA A 71 -0.82 -9.02 -13.70
N CYS A 72 -0.50 -8.61 -12.46
CA CYS A 72 0.39 -7.48 -12.21
C CYS A 72 1.82 -7.73 -12.73
N ASP A 73 2.35 -8.96 -12.53
CA ASP A 73 3.69 -9.32 -12.98
C ASP A 73 3.77 -9.34 -14.51
N LYS A 74 2.73 -9.78 -15.22
CA LYS A 74 2.66 -9.75 -16.68
C LYS A 74 2.73 -8.33 -17.26
N ILE A 75 2.09 -7.37 -16.67
CA ILE A 75 2.21 -5.96 -17.06
C ILE A 75 3.67 -5.49 -16.90
N VAL A 76 4.29 -5.86 -15.76
CA VAL A 76 5.69 -5.50 -15.48
C VAL A 76 6.66 -6.16 -16.47
N GLU A 77 6.48 -7.47 -16.73
CA GLU A 77 7.30 -8.24 -17.67
C GLU A 77 7.20 -7.70 -19.11
N ALA A 78 6.02 -7.23 -19.51
CA ALA A 78 5.80 -6.59 -20.81
C ALA A 78 6.43 -5.18 -20.91
N GLY A 79 6.98 -4.63 -19.81
CA GLY A 79 7.48 -3.25 -19.75
C GLY A 79 6.38 -2.19 -19.79
N GLU A 80 5.12 -2.60 -19.61
CA GLU A 80 3.97 -1.71 -19.67
C GLU A 80 3.77 -0.96 -18.33
N GLU A 81 3.12 0.19 -18.39
CA GLU A 81 2.71 0.95 -17.22
C GLU A 81 1.40 0.40 -16.64
N PHE A 82 1.21 0.57 -15.33
CA PHE A 82 -0.08 0.25 -14.72
C PHE A 82 -1.16 1.24 -15.15
N PRO A 83 -2.42 0.78 -15.32
CA PRO A 83 -3.54 1.65 -15.65
C PRO A 83 -3.72 2.77 -14.63
N VAL A 84 -3.93 3.98 -15.13
CA VAL A 84 -4.27 5.15 -14.30
C VAL A 84 -5.76 5.37 -14.41
N PRO A 85 -6.51 5.35 -13.28
CA PRO A 85 -7.94 5.56 -13.31
C PRO A 85 -8.29 7.01 -13.65
N ALA A 86 -9.44 7.19 -14.28
CA ALA A 86 -9.98 8.52 -14.54
C ALA A 86 -10.35 9.20 -13.21
N VAL A 87 -9.93 10.44 -13.06
CA VAL A 87 -10.20 11.28 -11.88
C VAL A 87 -11.39 12.20 -12.19
N ALA A 88 -12.29 12.36 -11.23
CA ALA A 88 -13.40 13.30 -11.35
C ALA A 88 -12.88 14.75 -11.49
N PRO A 89 -13.68 15.67 -12.10
CA PRO A 89 -13.34 17.08 -12.14
C PRO A 89 -13.03 17.64 -10.76
N ALA A 90 -12.07 18.57 -10.69
CA ALA A 90 -11.66 19.19 -9.42
C ALA A 90 -12.85 19.86 -8.71
N ASN A 91 -13.05 19.52 -7.45
CA ASN A 91 -14.12 20.06 -6.59
C ASN A 91 -13.70 21.30 -5.79
N GLY A 92 -12.45 21.76 -5.95
CA GLY A 92 -11.92 22.94 -5.28
C GLY A 92 -11.50 22.72 -3.82
N LYS A 93 -11.60 21.49 -3.30
CA LYS A 93 -11.24 21.17 -1.92
C LYS A 93 -9.85 20.55 -1.82
N ARG A 94 -9.08 20.97 -0.82
CA ARG A 94 -7.70 20.53 -0.57
C ARG A 94 -7.62 19.66 0.69
N ILE A 95 -7.02 18.48 0.54
CA ILE A 95 -6.91 17.54 1.66
C ILE A 95 -5.43 17.24 1.94
N ALA A 96 -5.04 17.35 3.21
CA ALA A 96 -3.76 16.89 3.69
C ALA A 96 -3.90 15.45 4.23
N VAL A 97 -3.05 14.55 3.76
CA VAL A 97 -2.94 13.19 4.29
C VAL A 97 -1.59 13.07 4.97
N VAL A 98 -1.57 12.78 6.27
CA VAL A 98 -0.34 12.66 7.06
C VAL A 98 0.00 11.19 7.25
N GLY A 99 1.05 10.75 6.56
CA GLY A 99 1.54 9.38 6.50
C GLY A 99 1.23 8.71 5.16
N SER A 100 2.27 8.17 4.50
CA SER A 100 2.20 7.46 3.22
C SER A 100 2.09 5.94 3.37
N GLY A 101 1.70 5.45 4.53
CA GLY A 101 1.40 4.03 4.74
C GLY A 101 0.14 3.58 3.99
N PRO A 102 -0.21 2.26 4.03
CA PRO A 102 -1.38 1.74 3.31
C PRO A 102 -2.67 2.52 3.54
N SER A 103 -2.91 2.97 4.76
CA SER A 103 -4.09 3.75 5.13
C SER A 103 -4.10 5.13 4.46
N GLY A 104 -2.97 5.87 4.55
CA GLY A 104 -2.85 7.18 3.92
C GLY A 104 -2.91 7.11 2.40
N LEU A 105 -2.23 6.12 1.79
CA LEU A 105 -2.28 5.90 0.35
C LEU A 105 -3.70 5.57 -0.12
N SER A 106 -4.43 4.68 0.58
CA SER A 106 -5.82 4.36 0.22
C SER A 106 -6.72 5.58 0.33
N CYS A 107 -6.60 6.35 1.40
CA CYS A 107 -7.34 7.60 1.58
C CYS A 107 -7.04 8.59 0.44
N ALA A 108 -5.76 8.82 0.13
CA ALA A 108 -5.33 9.71 -0.94
C ALA A 108 -5.88 9.28 -2.30
N TYR A 109 -5.85 7.98 -2.59
CA TYR A 109 -6.37 7.43 -3.85
C TYR A 109 -7.84 7.74 -4.04
N TYR A 110 -8.71 7.36 -3.09
CA TYR A 110 -10.15 7.56 -3.23
C TYR A 110 -10.56 9.03 -3.17
N LEU A 111 -9.87 9.85 -2.41
CA LEU A 111 -10.11 11.30 -2.41
C LEU A 111 -9.75 11.90 -3.78
N CYS A 112 -8.59 11.54 -4.33
CA CYS A 112 -8.19 12.01 -5.66
C CYS A 112 -9.18 11.57 -6.74
N LEU A 113 -9.64 10.31 -6.73
CA LEU A 113 -10.70 9.84 -7.65
C LEU A 113 -11.96 10.71 -7.62
N ASN A 114 -12.27 11.27 -6.44
CA ASN A 114 -13.45 12.15 -6.26
C ASN A 114 -13.14 13.64 -6.48
N GLY A 115 -12.00 13.96 -7.12
CA GLY A 115 -11.67 15.32 -7.54
C GLY A 115 -11.11 16.23 -6.45
N TYR A 116 -10.70 15.69 -5.31
CA TYR A 116 -9.99 16.46 -4.28
C TYR A 116 -8.52 16.68 -4.65
N ASP A 117 -7.99 17.88 -4.36
CA ASP A 117 -6.54 18.15 -4.44
C ASP A 117 -5.85 17.58 -3.19
N VAL A 118 -5.11 16.49 -3.37
CA VAL A 118 -4.56 15.71 -2.26
C VAL A 118 -3.05 15.90 -2.16
N THR A 119 -2.57 16.25 -0.96
CA THR A 119 -1.15 16.28 -0.63
C THR A 119 -0.87 15.30 0.51
N VAL A 120 0.03 14.36 0.27
CA VAL A 120 0.49 13.36 1.25
C VAL A 120 1.81 13.80 1.85
N TYR A 121 1.86 13.97 3.17
CA TYR A 121 3.06 14.26 3.93
C TYR A 121 3.62 12.99 4.54
N GLU A 122 4.93 12.76 4.36
CA GLU A 122 5.64 11.60 4.88
C GLU A 122 6.86 12.05 5.67
N SER A 123 7.03 11.50 6.86
CA SER A 123 8.14 11.83 7.75
C SER A 123 9.49 11.25 7.30
N LYS A 124 9.45 10.20 6.49
CA LYS A 124 10.63 9.51 5.97
C LYS A 124 10.92 9.93 4.54
N LYS A 125 12.11 9.54 4.05
CA LYS A 125 12.55 9.78 2.67
C LYS A 125 11.69 8.98 1.68
N GLU A 126 11.46 7.71 1.98
CA GLU A 126 10.76 6.78 1.09
C GLU A 126 9.29 6.65 1.48
N LEU A 127 8.43 6.59 0.46
CA LEU A 127 6.98 6.42 0.61
C LEU A 127 6.61 4.97 0.90
N GLY A 128 5.45 4.76 1.51
CA GLY A 128 4.86 3.44 1.70
C GLY A 128 4.77 2.99 3.17
N GLY A 129 5.39 3.70 4.10
CA GLY A 129 5.37 3.35 5.51
C GLY A 129 5.81 1.91 5.76
N ALA A 130 4.95 1.08 6.38
CA ALA A 130 5.25 -0.32 6.64
C ALA A 130 5.48 -1.16 5.36
N LEU A 131 4.96 -0.77 4.20
CA LEU A 131 5.20 -1.45 2.93
C LEU A 131 6.67 -1.32 2.51
N TYR A 132 7.29 -0.18 2.79
CA TYR A 132 8.70 0.03 2.51
C TYR A 132 9.58 -0.43 3.66
N TYR A 133 9.32 0.04 4.89
CA TYR A 133 10.19 -0.11 6.05
C TYR A 133 9.93 -1.35 6.90
N GLY A 134 8.78 -2.02 6.73
CA GLY A 134 8.40 -3.18 7.53
C GLY A 134 8.40 -4.50 6.78
N ILE A 135 8.18 -4.48 5.45
CA ILE A 135 8.15 -5.70 4.65
C ILE A 135 9.49 -5.89 3.94
N PRO A 136 10.17 -7.03 4.15
CA PRO A 136 11.44 -7.30 3.48
C PRO A 136 11.33 -7.28 1.94
N ALA A 137 12.41 -6.86 1.26
CA ALA A 137 12.43 -6.70 -0.19
C ALA A 137 12.22 -8.02 -0.96
N TYR A 138 12.66 -9.16 -0.41
CA TYR A 138 12.41 -10.47 -1.02
C TYR A 138 10.91 -10.85 -1.08
N ARG A 139 10.07 -10.27 -0.19
CA ARG A 139 8.63 -10.48 -0.18
C ARG A 139 7.89 -9.40 -0.97
N LEU A 140 8.32 -8.16 -0.86
CA LEU A 140 7.78 -7.01 -1.59
C LEU A 140 8.95 -6.20 -2.18
N PRO A 141 9.33 -6.46 -3.44
CA PRO A 141 10.37 -5.68 -4.13
C PRO A 141 10.01 -4.19 -4.14
N LYS A 142 10.98 -3.34 -3.79
CA LYS A 142 10.74 -1.90 -3.62
C LYS A 142 10.46 -1.20 -4.94
N GLU A 143 10.99 -1.73 -6.04
CA GLU A 143 10.75 -1.26 -7.41
C GLU A 143 9.28 -1.41 -7.80
N LEU A 144 8.61 -2.48 -7.35
CA LEU A 144 7.18 -2.68 -7.60
C LEU A 144 6.33 -1.71 -6.80
N LEU A 145 6.72 -1.43 -5.55
CA LEU A 145 6.07 -0.39 -4.75
C LEU A 145 6.22 0.98 -5.44
N ALA A 146 7.42 1.32 -5.91
CA ALA A 146 7.67 2.57 -6.62
C ALA A 146 6.79 2.69 -7.88
N ARG A 147 6.70 1.63 -8.70
CA ARG A 147 5.83 1.60 -9.89
C ARG A 147 4.36 1.77 -9.55
N GLU A 148 3.89 1.19 -8.47
CA GLU A 148 2.50 1.37 -8.03
C GLU A 148 2.24 2.80 -7.55
N LEU A 149 3.20 3.43 -6.87
CA LEU A 149 3.14 4.83 -6.47
C LEU A 149 3.20 5.82 -7.64
N ASP A 150 3.75 5.42 -8.79
CA ASP A 150 3.72 6.25 -10.00
C ASP A 150 2.31 6.44 -10.53
N VAL A 151 1.42 5.47 -10.35
CA VAL A 151 -0.02 5.63 -10.65
C VAL A 151 -0.60 6.80 -9.85
N TYR A 152 -0.28 6.88 -8.56
CA TYR A 152 -0.75 7.97 -7.69
C TYR A 152 -0.24 9.34 -8.13
N ARG A 153 1.03 9.43 -8.53
CA ARG A 153 1.60 10.67 -9.08
C ARG A 153 0.91 11.09 -10.38
N LYS A 154 0.63 10.11 -11.26
CA LYS A 154 -0.07 10.35 -12.53
C LYS A 154 -1.53 10.75 -12.32
N MET A 155 -2.18 10.34 -11.23
CA MET A 155 -3.50 10.83 -10.82
C MET A 155 -3.47 12.29 -10.34
N GLY A 156 -2.29 12.84 -10.03
CA GLY A 156 -2.13 14.21 -9.53
C GLY A 156 -1.93 14.32 -8.02
N ILE A 157 -1.79 13.22 -7.31
CA ILE A 157 -1.50 13.24 -5.87
C ILE A 157 -0.07 13.75 -5.63
N LYS A 158 0.05 14.75 -4.77
CA LYS A 158 1.33 15.37 -4.38
C LYS A 158 1.91 14.64 -3.18
N PHE A 159 3.24 14.42 -3.19
CA PHE A 159 3.97 13.82 -2.08
C PHE A 159 5.03 14.78 -1.56
N VAL A 160 5.06 14.99 -0.25
CA VAL A 160 6.04 15.80 0.46
C VAL A 160 6.71 14.91 1.50
N THR A 161 7.93 14.49 1.21
CA THR A 161 8.73 13.62 2.09
C THR A 161 9.58 14.41 3.08
N GLU A 162 10.12 13.72 4.09
CA GLU A 162 10.98 14.29 5.13
C GLU A 162 10.31 15.44 5.91
N LYS A 163 8.98 15.33 6.08
CA LYS A 163 8.15 16.26 6.83
C LYS A 163 7.33 15.54 7.89
N ALA A 164 7.64 15.76 9.15
CA ALA A 164 7.03 15.11 10.30
C ALA A 164 6.05 16.04 11.02
N LEU A 165 4.85 15.54 11.30
CA LEU A 165 3.86 16.21 12.14
C LEU A 165 4.44 16.42 13.54
N GLY A 166 4.28 17.63 14.08
CA GLY A 166 4.78 18.04 15.38
C GLY A 166 6.23 18.50 15.39
N LYS A 167 6.97 18.35 14.27
CA LYS A 167 8.34 18.83 14.09
C LYS A 167 8.43 19.90 12.99
N ASP A 168 7.98 19.55 11.79
CA ASP A 168 8.10 20.40 10.60
C ASP A 168 6.80 21.16 10.32
N PHE A 169 5.68 20.67 10.77
CA PHE A 169 4.36 21.31 10.65
C PHE A 169 3.42 20.81 11.76
N THR A 170 2.31 21.54 11.98
CA THR A 170 1.23 21.19 12.92
C THR A 170 -0.10 21.09 12.19
N ILE A 171 -1.14 20.60 12.87
CA ILE A 171 -2.52 20.59 12.33
C ILE A 171 -2.99 22.01 12.06
N GLU A 172 -2.66 22.95 12.96
CA GLU A 172 -3.01 24.37 12.85
C GLU A 172 -2.34 25.01 11.63
N SER A 173 -1.05 24.71 11.37
CA SER A 173 -0.36 25.23 10.19
C SER A 173 -0.96 24.69 8.88
N LEU A 174 -1.33 23.40 8.80
CA LEU A 174 -2.01 22.84 7.63
C LEU A 174 -3.37 23.51 7.38
N ARG A 175 -4.11 23.84 8.44
CA ARG A 175 -5.36 24.61 8.30
C ARG A 175 -5.11 26.05 7.82
N ALA A 176 -4.09 26.70 8.35
CA ALA A 176 -3.68 28.02 7.91
C ALA A 176 -3.20 28.04 6.45
N ASP A 177 -2.59 26.95 6.00
CA ASP A 177 -2.18 26.73 4.60
C ASP A 177 -3.37 26.44 3.66
N GLY A 178 -4.60 26.42 4.19
CA GLY A 178 -5.84 26.30 3.42
C GLY A 178 -6.25 24.87 3.08
N PHE A 179 -5.84 23.87 3.86
CA PHE A 179 -6.41 22.53 3.76
C PHE A 179 -7.79 22.47 4.42
N ASP A 180 -8.80 21.99 3.68
CA ASP A 180 -10.19 21.84 4.15
C ASP A 180 -10.34 20.70 5.16
N ALA A 181 -9.57 19.61 4.98
CA ALA A 181 -9.54 18.48 5.91
C ALA A 181 -8.15 17.87 6.00
N ILE A 182 -7.92 17.14 7.10
CA ILE A 182 -6.64 16.49 7.40
C ILE A 182 -6.95 15.05 7.81
N PHE A 183 -6.33 14.09 7.12
CA PHE A 183 -6.37 12.68 7.47
C PHE A 183 -5.07 12.26 8.17
N LEU A 184 -5.17 11.60 9.31
CA LEU A 184 -4.02 11.12 10.08
C LEU A 184 -3.84 9.62 9.89
N GLY A 185 -2.88 9.22 9.05
CA GLY A 185 -2.50 7.84 8.76
C GLY A 185 -1.12 7.47 9.31
N LEU A 186 -0.81 7.88 10.56
CA LEU A 186 0.54 7.86 11.16
C LEU A 186 1.10 6.45 11.41
N GLY A 187 0.24 5.43 11.47
CA GLY A 187 0.63 4.05 11.77
C GLY A 187 1.11 3.86 13.22
N ALA A 188 1.58 2.65 13.53
CA ALA A 188 2.15 2.27 14.82
C ALA A 188 3.68 2.30 14.73
N GLN A 189 4.29 3.42 15.12
CA GLN A 189 5.73 3.65 14.92
C GLN A 189 6.61 3.04 16.01
N LEU A 190 6.05 2.77 17.20
CA LEU A 190 6.81 2.25 18.35
C LEU A 190 6.65 0.73 18.44
N GLY A 191 7.76 0.03 18.35
CA GLY A 191 7.83 -1.40 18.65
C GLY A 191 7.75 -1.62 20.17
N LYS A 192 7.07 -2.70 20.60
CA LYS A 192 7.10 -3.16 21.99
C LYS A 192 8.00 -4.37 22.10
N ILE A 193 9.01 -4.29 22.96
CA ILE A 193 9.79 -5.45 23.36
C ILE A 193 9.02 -6.11 24.51
N PRO A 194 8.68 -7.42 24.43
CA PRO A 194 8.06 -8.11 25.55
C PRO A 194 8.93 -8.00 26.82
N PRO A 195 8.33 -7.96 28.02
CA PRO A 195 9.09 -7.96 29.27
C PRO A 195 9.85 -9.29 29.39
N MET A 196 11.13 -9.26 29.05
CA MET A 196 12.07 -10.35 29.22
C MET A 196 13.09 -9.92 30.27
N GLY A 197 13.57 -10.85 31.11
CA GLY A 197 14.47 -10.55 32.22
C GLY A 197 15.76 -9.79 31.87
N ASN A 198 16.12 -9.73 30.59
CA ASN A 198 17.33 -9.08 30.05
C ASN A 198 17.07 -8.24 28.82
N SER A 199 15.95 -7.51 28.75
CA SER A 199 15.61 -6.66 27.60
C SER A 199 16.59 -5.49 27.36
N SER A 200 17.47 -5.20 28.32
CA SER A 200 18.51 -4.18 28.23
C SER A 200 19.89 -4.70 27.76
N VAL A 201 20.01 -5.98 27.44
CA VAL A 201 21.24 -6.56 26.92
C VAL A 201 21.50 -6.03 25.51
N SER A 202 22.78 -5.73 25.23
CA SER A 202 23.24 -5.36 23.89
C SER A 202 22.83 -6.41 22.86
N GLY A 203 22.31 -5.98 21.71
CA GLY A 203 21.81 -6.86 20.66
C GLY A 203 20.32 -7.22 20.78
N VAL A 204 19.61 -6.85 21.87
CA VAL A 204 18.16 -6.96 21.96
C VAL A 204 17.51 -5.71 21.39
N MET A 205 16.84 -5.86 20.25
CA MET A 205 16.18 -4.75 19.57
C MET A 205 14.76 -5.11 19.13
N SER A 206 13.97 -4.08 18.87
CA SER A 206 12.63 -4.27 18.29
C SER A 206 12.75 -4.76 16.84
N ALA A 207 11.93 -5.76 16.46
CA ALA A 207 11.83 -6.21 15.07
C ALA A 207 11.46 -5.07 14.08
N LEU A 208 10.66 -4.09 14.53
CA LEU A 208 10.34 -2.92 13.72
C LEU A 208 11.56 -2.03 13.47
N GLU A 209 12.41 -1.85 14.48
CA GLU A 209 13.65 -1.09 14.38
C GLU A 209 14.62 -1.79 13.44
N PHE A 210 14.90 -3.07 13.67
CA PHE A 210 15.71 -3.89 12.79
C PHE A 210 15.27 -3.83 11.32
N LEU A 211 13.98 -4.04 11.04
CA LEU A 211 13.46 -4.00 9.67
C LEU A 211 13.57 -2.61 9.02
N ARG A 212 13.43 -1.54 9.81
CA ARG A 212 13.62 -0.16 9.33
C ARG A 212 15.05 0.12 8.95
N GLU A 213 16.01 -0.26 9.79
CA GLU A 213 17.44 -0.10 9.51
C GLU A 213 17.85 -0.86 8.25
N VAL A 214 17.43 -2.12 8.14
CA VAL A 214 17.67 -2.93 6.93
C VAL A 214 17.07 -2.26 5.69
N ALA A 215 15.83 -1.75 5.77
CA ALA A 215 15.18 -1.09 4.65
C ALA A 215 15.81 0.26 4.29
N ALA A 216 16.31 0.99 5.28
CA ALA A 216 17.05 2.24 5.09
C ALA A 216 18.48 2.01 4.56
N LYS A 217 18.92 0.75 4.46
CA LYS A 217 20.32 0.33 4.16
C LYS A 217 21.33 0.81 5.21
N GLU A 218 20.85 1.07 6.40
CA GLU A 218 21.64 1.25 7.59
C GLU A 218 21.88 -0.17 8.12
N ALA A 219 23.05 -0.76 7.83
CA ALA A 219 23.33 -2.14 8.25
C ALA A 219 23.29 -2.23 9.79
N PRO A 220 22.25 -2.87 10.38
CA PRO A 220 22.22 -3.05 11.82
C PRO A 220 23.42 -3.92 12.24
N ASP A 221 24.05 -3.56 13.35
CA ASP A 221 25.10 -4.39 13.93
C ASP A 221 24.48 -5.67 14.49
N ILE A 222 24.74 -6.77 13.80
CA ILE A 222 24.32 -8.12 14.19
C ILE A 222 25.50 -9.01 14.61
N THR A 223 26.68 -8.43 14.75
CA THR A 223 27.86 -9.13 15.32
C THR A 223 27.63 -9.24 16.80
N GLY A 224 27.39 -10.47 17.26
CA GLY A 224 27.23 -10.82 18.69
C GLY A 224 28.53 -10.90 19.44
#